data_180896d8ce53ce8979b997904ff5a611
#
_entry.id   180896d8ce53ce8979b997904ff5a611
#
_cell.length_a   1.000
_cell.length_b   1.000
_cell.length_c   1.000
_cell.angle_alpha   90.00
_cell.angle_beta   90.00
_cell.angle_gamma   90.00
#
_symmetry.space_group_name_H-M   'P 1'
#
loop_
_entity.id
_entity.type
_entity.pdbx_description
1 polymer ?
#
loop_
_entity_poly.entity_id
_entity_poly.type
_entity_poly.pdbx_seq_one_letter_code
_entity_poly.pdbx_strand_id
1 'polypeptide(L)' 'MSEEELQEQIIQQIEVLVEELGGTMCHLTKCSYTGRQSNVIEIEYNVEEKNS' A
#
# COMPACT_ATOMS: atom_id res chain seq x y z
N MET A 1 12.27 18.00 7.33
CA MET A 1 11.15 17.15 6.92
C MET A 1 10.88 16.11 7.98
N SER A 2 9.64 15.98 8.42
CA SER A 2 9.31 14.99 9.41
C SER A 2 9.17 13.61 8.76
N GLU A 3 9.26 12.56 9.58
CA GLU A 3 9.08 11.19 9.09
C GLU A 3 7.70 10.99 8.48
N GLU A 4 6.69 11.62 9.08
CA GLU A 4 5.32 11.51 8.58
C GLU A 4 5.18 12.08 7.18
N GLU A 5 5.78 13.22 6.92
CA GLU A 5 5.73 13.83 5.59
C GLU A 5 6.43 12.96 4.55
N LEU A 6 7.56 12.38 4.93
CA LEU A 6 8.29 11.50 4.04
C LEU A 6 7.48 10.25 3.73
N GLN A 7 6.84 9.68 4.73
CA GLN A 7 5.99 8.52 4.55
C GLN A 7 4.82 8.82 3.63
N GLU A 8 4.19 9.97 3.81
CA GLU A 8 3.07 10.37 2.96
C GLU A 8 3.49 10.51 1.50
N GLN A 9 4.64 11.09 1.26
CA GLN A 9 5.16 11.24 -0.10
C GLN A 9 5.41 9.89 -0.74
N ILE A 10 5.98 8.97 0.01
CA ILE A 10 6.24 7.63 -0.49
C ILE A 10 4.93 6.91 -0.79
N ILE A 11 3.96 7.04 0.08
CA ILE A 11 2.65 6.40 -0.10
C ILE A 11 1.97 6.96 -1.35
N GLN A 12 2.06 8.26 -1.60
CA GLN A 12 1.50 8.86 -2.80
C GLN A 12 2.12 8.30 -4.06
N GLN A 13 3.42 8.06 -4.04
CA GLN A 13 4.10 7.46 -5.18
C GLN A 13 3.63 6.03 -5.39
N ILE A 14 3.41 5.30 -4.32
CA ILE A 14 2.88 3.94 -4.41
C ILE A 14 1.48 3.96 -5.02
N GLU A 15 0.65 4.92 -4.63
CA GLU A 15 -0.69 5.05 -5.19
C GLU A 15 -0.67 5.22 -6.71
N VAL A 16 0.22 6.08 -7.19
CA VAL A 16 0.35 6.31 -8.63
C VAL A 16 0.76 5.02 -9.34
N LEU A 17 1.71 4.30 -8.77
CA LEU A 17 2.17 3.05 -9.35
C LEU A 17 1.08 1.97 -9.34
N VAL A 18 0.29 1.94 -8.28
CA VAL A 18 -0.82 1.00 -8.18
C VAL A 18 -1.88 1.30 -9.26
N GLU A 19 -2.14 2.57 -9.52
CA GLU A 19 -3.06 2.95 -10.60
C GLU A 19 -2.55 2.47 -11.95
N GLU A 20 -1.28 2.63 -12.21
CA GLU A 20 -0.68 2.15 -13.45
C GLU A 20 -0.73 0.63 -13.56
N LEU A 21 -0.62 -0.02 -12.43
CA LEU A 21 -0.74 -1.48 -12.36
C LEU A 21 -2.17 -1.96 -12.64
N GLY A 22 -3.15 -1.05 -12.50
CA GLY A 22 -4.56 -1.40 -12.66
C GLY A 22 -5.14 -2.04 -11.42
N GLY A 23 -4.53 -1.78 -10.26
CA GLY A 23 -4.96 -2.38 -9.02
C GLY A 23 -5.65 -1.41 -8.08
N THR A 24 -5.90 -1.89 -6.90
CA THR A 24 -6.46 -1.08 -5.81
C THR A 24 -5.54 -1.17 -4.60
N MET A 25 -5.52 -0.09 -3.84
CA MET A 25 -4.72 0.01 -2.64
C MET A 25 -5.62 0.21 -1.43
N CYS A 26 -5.40 -0.55 -0.39
CA CYS A 26 -6.15 -0.44 0.85
C CYS A 26 -5.20 -0.16 2.00
N HIS A 27 -5.62 0.72 2.89
CA HIS A 27 -4.89 1.03 4.10
C HIS A 27 -5.54 0.34 5.28
N LEU A 28 -4.75 -0.40 6.04
CA LEU A 28 -5.23 -1.11 7.22
C LEU A 28 -4.34 -0.77 8.40
N THR A 29 -4.96 -0.76 9.57
CA THR A 29 -4.21 -0.60 10.81
C THR A 29 -4.29 -1.89 11.61
N LYS A 30 -3.14 -2.42 11.96
CA LYS A 30 -3.05 -3.63 12.77
C LYS A 30 -2.53 -3.30 14.15
N CYS A 31 -3.15 -3.90 15.15
CA CYS A 31 -2.67 -3.83 16.53
C CYS A 31 -1.95 -5.12 16.86
N SER A 32 -0.72 -4.99 17.32
CA SER A 32 0.01 -6.17 17.73
C SER A 32 -0.38 -6.57 19.15
N TYR A 33 0.06 -7.73 19.54
CA TYR A 33 -0.21 -8.28 20.86
C TYR A 33 0.34 -7.38 21.97
N THR A 34 1.39 -6.64 21.69
CA THR A 34 2.04 -5.76 22.67
C THR A 34 1.46 -4.35 22.66
N GLY A 35 0.40 -4.11 21.91
CA GLY A 35 -0.22 -2.81 21.82
C GLY A 35 0.40 -1.88 20.79
N ARG A 36 1.32 -2.36 20.00
CA ARG A 36 1.91 -1.58 18.92
C ARG A 36 0.97 -1.51 17.75
N GLN A 37 0.78 -0.31 17.22
CA GLN A 37 -0.03 -0.13 16.02
C GLN A 37 0.89 -0.05 14.80
N SER A 38 0.51 -0.77 13.77
CA SER A 38 1.23 -0.75 12.50
C SER A 38 0.25 -0.46 11.38
N ASN A 39 0.67 0.40 10.46
CA ASN A 39 -0.11 0.65 9.26
C ASN A 39 0.37 -0.29 8.16
N VAL A 40 -0.58 -0.96 7.52
CA VAL A 40 -0.30 -1.93 6.48
C VAL A 40 -0.95 -1.46 5.19
N ILE A 41 -0.24 -1.58 4.10
CA ILE A 41 -0.77 -1.26 2.79
C ILE A 41 -0.94 -2.57 2.03
N GLU A 42 -2.17 -2.84 1.62
CA GLU A 42 -2.49 -4.00 0.78
C GLU A 42 -2.74 -3.55 -0.63
N ILE A 43 -2.11 -4.20 -1.57
CA ILE A 43 -2.28 -3.91 -2.98
C ILE A 43 -2.85 -5.14 -3.65
N GLU A 44 -3.97 -4.96 -4.32
CA GLU A 44 -4.63 -6.03 -5.05
C GLU A 44 -4.64 -5.69 -6.52
N TYR A 45 -4.22 -6.61 -7.35
CA TYR A 45 -4.23 -6.42 -8.79
C TYR A 45 -4.48 -7.74 -9.48
N ASN A 46 -5.05 -7.65 -10.66
CA ASN A 46 -5.36 -8.84 -11.45
C ASN A 46 -4.19 -9.20 -12.34
N VAL A 47 -3.81 -10.46 -12.30
CA VAL A 47 -2.78 -10.98 -13.18
C VAL A 47 -3.46 -11.60 -14.38
N GLU A 48 -3.15 -11.10 -15.56
CA GLU A 48 -3.66 -11.72 -16.77
C GLU A 48 -2.90 -13.03 -17.00
N GLU A 49 -3.63 -14.13 -16.88
CA GLU A 49 -3.06 -15.40 -17.24
C GLU A 49 -3.05 -15.52 -18.76
N LYS A 50 -1.87 -15.47 -19.30
CA LYS A 50 -1.72 -15.76 -20.71
C LYS A 50 -1.72 -17.26 -20.88
N ASN A 51 -2.85 -17.78 -21.28
CA ASN A 51 -2.93 -19.17 -21.71
C ASN A 51 -2.33 -19.25 -23.09
N SER A 52 -1.15 -19.67 -23.12
CA SER A 52 -0.52 -19.93 -24.41
C SER A 52 -0.64 -21.42 -24.74
#